data_e6568099926d2b945daddec643dec430
#
_entry.id   e6568099926d2b945daddec643dec430
#
_cell.length_a   1.000
_cell.length_b   1.000
_cell.length_c   1.000
_cell.angle_alpha   90.00
_cell.angle_beta   90.00
_cell.angle_gamma   90.00
#
_symmetry.space_group_name_H-M   'P 1'
#
loop_
_entity.id
_entity.type
_entity.pdbx_description
1 polymer ?
#
loop_
_entity_poly.entity_id
_entity_poly.type
_entity_poly.pdbx_seq_one_letter_code
_entity_poly.pdbx_strand_id
1 'polypeptide(L)'
;FTNINPEGKPRIWRVGDPFGEVVKAMGPRVMHPIFGVSHLLKWLKITKDYRSAYDHYMLQIHDTMKSDMDYQKNATQEEIHFPAGSSWICYTDQVSHAAMSGQYVLEQTFNLDVSSLKDQSTAPLRVLEKYFCKVLV
;
A
#
# COMPACT_ATOMS: atom_id res chain seq x y z
N PHE A 1 -14.48 4.28 -2.15
CA PHE A 1 -14.71 3.77 -3.51
C PHE A 1 -16.19 3.55 -3.75
N THR A 2 -16.67 3.86 -4.95
CA THR A 2 -18.05 3.56 -5.37
C THR A 2 -18.03 3.02 -6.80
N ASN A 3 -18.62 1.85 -7.02
CA ASN A 3 -18.78 1.31 -8.36
C ASN A 3 -19.96 1.98 -9.07
N ILE A 4 -19.66 2.82 -10.06
CA ILE A 4 -20.64 3.56 -10.86
C ILE A 4 -20.79 2.97 -12.27
N ASN A 5 -20.55 1.67 -12.44
CA ASN A 5 -20.62 1.02 -13.75
C ASN A 5 -22.04 1.09 -14.33
N PRO A 6 -22.25 1.74 -15.49
CA PRO A 6 -23.58 1.94 -16.07
C PRO A 6 -24.16 0.65 -16.67
N GLU A 7 -23.33 -0.36 -16.91
CA GLU A 7 -23.75 -1.66 -17.45
C GLU A 7 -24.07 -2.69 -16.35
N GLY A 8 -24.07 -2.27 -15.07
CA GLY A 8 -24.35 -3.16 -13.95
C GLY A 8 -23.25 -4.17 -13.61
N LYS A 9 -22.04 -4.03 -14.19
CA LYS A 9 -20.93 -4.96 -13.98
C LYS A 9 -20.25 -4.76 -12.63
N PRO A 10 -19.83 -5.84 -11.93
CA PRO A 10 -19.11 -5.72 -10.68
C PRO A 10 -17.68 -5.16 -10.87
N ARG A 11 -17.17 -4.52 -9.83
CA ARG A 11 -15.75 -4.27 -9.62
C ARG A 11 -15.17 -5.42 -8.81
N ILE A 12 -14.14 -6.08 -9.32
CA ILE A 12 -13.53 -7.25 -8.68
C ILE A 12 -12.19 -6.84 -8.10
N TRP A 13 -12.01 -7.11 -6.83
CA TRP A 13 -10.74 -6.95 -6.12
C TRP A 13 -10.26 -8.27 -5.55
N ARG A 14 -8.95 -8.38 -5.40
CA ARG A 14 -8.33 -9.33 -4.48
C ARG A 14 -7.79 -8.57 -3.30
N VAL A 15 -8.10 -9.08 -2.11
CA VAL A 15 -7.59 -8.58 -0.83
C VAL A 15 -6.76 -9.69 -0.22
N GLY A 16 -5.54 -9.38 0.14
CA GLY A 16 -4.57 -10.37 0.62
C GLY A 16 -4.12 -10.09 2.05
N ASP A 17 -2.84 -10.34 2.30
CA ASP A 17 -2.27 -10.27 3.63
C ASP A 17 -2.33 -8.86 4.25
N PRO A 18 -2.50 -8.76 5.58
CA PRO A 18 -2.31 -7.53 6.32
C PRO A 18 -0.88 -7.01 6.14
N PHE A 19 -0.70 -5.68 6.20
CA PHE A 19 0.59 -5.03 5.95
C PHE A 19 1.73 -5.60 6.79
N GLY A 20 1.48 -5.97 8.05
CA GLY A 20 2.48 -6.60 8.91
C GLY A 20 3.05 -7.92 8.36
N GLU A 21 2.22 -8.74 7.73
CA GLU A 21 2.67 -9.99 7.08
C GLU A 21 3.41 -9.69 5.78
N VAL A 22 2.95 -8.72 5.01
CA VAL A 22 3.67 -8.24 3.81
C VAL A 22 5.07 -7.76 4.18
N VAL A 23 5.21 -6.97 5.26
CA VAL A 23 6.52 -6.50 5.75
C VAL A 23 7.43 -7.65 6.16
N LYS A 24 6.91 -8.68 6.83
CA LYS A 24 7.69 -9.87 7.18
C LYS A 24 8.20 -10.62 5.94
N ALA A 25 7.36 -10.74 4.93
CA ALA A 25 7.71 -11.45 3.69
C ALA A 25 8.69 -10.66 2.80
N MET A 26 8.47 -9.34 2.65
CA MET A 26 9.23 -8.49 1.73
C MET A 26 10.39 -7.77 2.39
N GLY A 27 10.31 -7.45 3.68
CA GLY A 27 11.28 -6.64 4.43
C GLY A 27 12.73 -7.13 4.33
N PRO A 28 13.02 -8.45 4.35
CA PRO A 28 14.40 -8.95 4.19
C PRO A 28 15.03 -8.61 2.83
N ARG A 29 14.22 -8.25 1.84
CA ARG A 29 14.66 -7.95 0.47
C ARG A 29 14.69 -6.45 0.17
N VAL A 30 14.27 -5.63 1.12
CA VAL A 30 14.20 -4.18 0.97
C VAL A 30 15.54 -3.54 1.33
N MET A 31 16.04 -2.68 0.45
CA MET A 31 17.27 -1.94 0.69
C MET A 31 17.05 -0.75 1.61
N HIS A 32 17.98 -0.51 2.52
CA HIS A 32 17.95 0.67 3.37
C HIS A 32 18.16 1.96 2.53
N PRO A 33 17.50 3.06 2.91
CA PRO A 33 17.72 4.34 2.24
C PRO A 33 19.18 4.77 2.42
N ILE A 34 19.81 5.17 1.30
CA ILE A 34 21.19 5.67 1.30
C ILE A 34 21.14 7.16 1.62
N PHE A 35 21.92 7.56 2.63
CA PHE A 35 21.99 8.97 3.06
C PHE A 35 22.42 9.87 1.88
N GLY A 36 21.70 11.01 1.71
CA GLY A 36 22.00 12.00 0.68
C GLY A 36 21.40 11.72 -0.70
N VAL A 37 20.99 10.49 -1.01
CA VAL A 37 20.41 10.17 -2.33
C VAL A 37 19.11 10.92 -2.59
N SER A 38 18.23 11.08 -1.61
CA SER A 38 16.99 11.84 -1.75
C SER A 38 17.24 13.31 -2.04
N HIS A 39 18.28 13.91 -1.44
CA HIS A 39 18.70 15.28 -1.72
C HIS A 39 19.25 15.44 -3.14
N LEU A 40 20.08 14.48 -3.59
CA LEU A 40 20.62 14.46 -4.93
C LEU A 40 19.51 14.32 -5.99
N LEU A 41 18.56 13.42 -5.77
CA LEU A 41 17.44 13.19 -6.69
C LEU A 41 16.53 14.42 -6.80
N LYS A 42 16.28 15.12 -5.70
CA LYS A 42 15.54 16.39 -5.70
C LYS A 42 16.32 17.49 -6.42
N TRP A 43 17.62 17.62 -6.15
CA TRP A 43 18.49 18.58 -6.83
C TRP A 43 18.52 18.36 -8.35
N LEU A 44 18.56 17.10 -8.79
CA LEU A 44 18.47 16.71 -10.20
C LEU A 44 17.04 16.83 -10.79
N LYS A 45 16.05 17.30 -10.01
CA LYS A 45 14.63 17.39 -10.39
C LYS A 45 14.02 16.07 -10.86
N ILE A 46 14.57 14.93 -10.43
CA ILE A 46 14.04 13.59 -10.72
C ILE A 46 12.84 13.31 -9.81
N THR A 47 12.84 13.81 -8.57
CA THR A 47 11.72 13.75 -7.64
C THR A 47 11.19 15.15 -7.34
N LYS A 48 9.87 15.27 -7.12
CA LYS A 48 9.22 16.55 -6.80
C LYS A 48 9.59 17.02 -5.38
N ASP A 49 9.77 16.09 -4.46
CA ASP A 49 10.07 16.39 -3.06
C ASP A 49 11.06 15.40 -2.44
N TYR A 50 11.50 15.69 -1.21
CA TYR A 50 12.34 14.78 -0.43
C TYR A 50 11.50 13.56 -0.04
N ARG A 51 12.06 12.38 -0.32
CA ARG A 51 11.45 11.12 0.11
C ARG A 51 11.87 10.85 1.54
N SER A 52 10.91 10.71 2.44
CA SER A 52 11.16 10.25 3.81
C SER A 52 11.67 8.78 3.81
N ALA A 53 12.23 8.35 4.94
CA ALA A 53 12.59 6.93 5.09
C ALA A 53 11.34 6.04 5.03
N TYR A 54 10.22 6.51 5.57
CA TYR A 54 8.91 5.85 5.46
C TYR A 54 8.50 5.63 4.01
N ASP A 55 8.47 6.70 3.19
CA ASP A 55 8.08 6.60 1.79
C ASP A 55 9.01 5.68 1.00
N HIS A 56 10.31 5.71 1.32
CA HIS A 56 11.28 4.81 0.69
C HIS A 56 10.92 3.35 0.95
N TYR A 57 10.66 2.98 2.21
CA TYR A 57 10.33 1.60 2.56
C TYR A 57 8.97 1.17 2.00
N MET A 58 7.95 2.02 2.07
CA MET A 58 6.63 1.74 1.48
C MET A 58 6.74 1.43 0.00
N LEU A 59 7.46 2.25 -0.75
CA LEU A 59 7.66 2.04 -2.18
C LEU A 59 8.44 0.76 -2.48
N GLN A 60 9.54 0.51 -1.76
CA GLN A 60 10.35 -0.70 -1.94
C GLN A 60 9.56 -1.98 -1.65
N ILE A 61 8.77 -2.00 -0.59
CA ILE A 61 7.89 -3.13 -0.24
C ILE A 61 6.87 -3.36 -1.35
N HIS A 62 6.20 -2.28 -1.79
CA HIS A 62 5.21 -2.34 -2.86
C HIS A 62 5.82 -2.90 -4.16
N ASP A 63 6.98 -2.39 -4.58
CA ASP A 63 7.63 -2.82 -5.83
C ASP A 63 8.16 -4.25 -5.73
N THR A 64 8.70 -4.63 -4.56
CA THR A 64 9.15 -6.00 -4.28
C THR A 64 7.96 -6.97 -4.33
N MET A 65 6.86 -6.63 -3.68
CA MET A 65 5.64 -7.44 -3.69
C MET A 65 5.06 -7.58 -5.11
N LYS A 66 5.05 -6.49 -5.89
CA LYS A 66 4.56 -6.52 -7.29
C LYS A 66 5.43 -7.37 -8.21
N SER A 67 6.73 -7.39 -8.01
CA SER A 67 7.67 -8.17 -8.82
C SER A 67 7.77 -9.65 -8.40
N ASP A 68 7.28 -10.01 -7.22
CA ASP A 68 7.32 -11.37 -6.69
C ASP A 68 6.13 -12.19 -7.20
N MET A 69 6.30 -12.84 -8.33
CA MET A 69 5.24 -13.64 -8.96
C MET A 69 4.83 -14.86 -8.13
N ASP A 70 5.75 -15.42 -7.34
CA ASP A 70 5.45 -16.54 -6.46
C ASP A 70 4.58 -16.09 -5.29
N TYR A 71 4.90 -14.94 -4.68
CA TYR A 71 4.06 -14.33 -3.68
C TYR A 71 2.67 -13.98 -4.23
N GLN A 72 2.61 -13.32 -5.40
CA GLN A 72 1.36 -12.96 -6.05
C GLN A 72 0.43 -14.16 -6.30
N LYS A 73 1.01 -15.32 -6.57
CA LYS A 73 0.28 -16.55 -6.86
C LYS A 73 -0.13 -17.32 -5.61
N ASN A 74 0.73 -17.34 -4.58
CA ASN A 74 0.60 -18.27 -3.45
C ASN A 74 0.16 -17.61 -2.14
N ALA A 75 0.23 -16.27 -2.04
CA ALA A 75 -0.27 -15.55 -0.86
C ALA A 75 -1.77 -15.80 -0.66
N THR A 76 -2.20 -15.83 0.59
CA THR A 76 -3.61 -15.91 0.93
C THR A 76 -4.34 -14.70 0.37
N GLN A 77 -5.37 -14.94 -0.42
CA GLN A 77 -6.14 -13.87 -1.08
C GLN A 77 -7.63 -14.23 -1.10
N GLU A 78 -8.45 -13.23 -0.91
CA GLU A 78 -9.89 -13.30 -1.05
C GLU A 78 -10.33 -12.44 -2.24
N GLU A 79 -11.14 -12.99 -3.12
CA GLU A 79 -11.73 -12.26 -4.23
C GLU A 79 -13.08 -11.68 -3.81
N ILE A 80 -13.21 -10.36 -3.91
CA ILE A 80 -14.40 -9.63 -3.50
C ILE A 80 -15.03 -8.98 -4.72
N HIS A 81 -16.31 -9.24 -4.93
CA HIS A 81 -17.11 -8.66 -5.99
C HIS A 81 -17.98 -7.53 -5.46
N PHE A 82 -17.68 -6.30 -5.85
CA PHE A 82 -18.46 -5.11 -5.49
C PHE A 82 -19.49 -4.82 -6.60
N PRO A 83 -20.80 -5.06 -6.37
CA PRO A 83 -21.84 -4.80 -7.37
C PRO A 83 -21.86 -3.34 -7.81
N ALA A 84 -22.43 -3.07 -9.00
CA ALA A 84 -22.69 -1.70 -9.42
C ALA A 84 -23.62 -0.99 -8.42
N GLY A 85 -23.34 0.27 -8.10
CA GLY A 85 -24.04 1.06 -7.09
C GLY A 85 -23.56 0.83 -5.66
N SER A 86 -22.67 -0.15 -5.40
CA SER A 86 -22.10 -0.35 -4.07
C SER A 86 -20.97 0.63 -3.76
N SER A 87 -20.82 0.94 -2.47
CA SER A 87 -19.70 1.73 -1.95
C SER A 87 -18.97 0.94 -0.85
N TRP A 88 -17.64 1.10 -0.77
CA TRP A 88 -16.83 0.47 0.27
C TRP A 88 -15.70 1.39 0.72
N ILE A 89 -15.20 1.14 1.92
CA ILE A 89 -14.04 1.81 2.52
C ILE A 89 -12.95 0.77 2.71
N CYS A 90 -11.72 1.16 2.43
CA CYS A 90 -10.54 0.31 2.63
C CYS A 90 -9.40 1.15 3.20
N TYR A 91 -8.71 0.62 4.21
CA TYR A 91 -7.40 1.13 4.63
C TYR A 91 -6.33 0.58 3.68
N THR A 92 -6.16 1.25 2.56
CA THR A 92 -5.36 0.76 1.42
C THR A 92 -3.90 0.48 1.78
N ASP A 93 -3.35 1.20 2.76
CA ASP A 93 -1.97 1.00 3.21
C ASP A 93 -1.82 -0.08 4.29
N GLN A 94 -2.94 -0.62 4.82
CA GLN A 94 -2.91 -1.64 5.87
C GLN A 94 -3.14 -3.06 5.36
N VAL A 95 -3.49 -3.22 4.10
CA VAL A 95 -3.78 -4.52 3.50
C VAL A 95 -3.30 -4.56 2.04
N SER A 96 -2.70 -5.67 1.65
CA SER A 96 -2.38 -5.89 0.23
C SER A 96 -3.68 -6.05 -0.57
N HIS A 97 -3.79 -5.35 -1.68
CA HIS A 97 -4.98 -5.42 -2.51
C HIS A 97 -4.65 -5.16 -3.98
N ALA A 98 -5.48 -5.69 -4.85
CA ALA A 98 -5.38 -5.47 -6.29
C ALA A 98 -6.76 -5.36 -6.94
N ALA A 99 -6.91 -4.38 -7.81
CA ALA A 99 -8.08 -4.29 -8.68
C ALA A 99 -7.90 -5.23 -9.88
N MET A 100 -8.70 -6.29 -9.95
CA MET A 100 -8.58 -7.34 -10.97
C MET A 100 -9.35 -7.00 -12.23
N SER A 101 -10.56 -6.48 -12.07
CA SER A 101 -11.42 -6.10 -13.21
C SER A 101 -12.50 -5.10 -12.83
N GLY A 102 -13.21 -4.61 -13.84
CA GLY A 102 -14.26 -3.62 -13.72
C GLY A 102 -13.76 -2.20 -14.05
N GLN A 103 -14.68 -1.36 -14.51
CA GLN A 103 -14.45 0.04 -14.89
C GLN A 103 -15.46 0.94 -14.16
N TYR A 104 -15.27 2.25 -14.28
CA TYR A 104 -16.18 3.26 -13.75
C TYR A 104 -16.28 3.23 -12.21
N VAL A 105 -15.18 3.49 -11.56
CA VAL A 105 -15.13 3.65 -10.10
C VAL A 105 -14.88 5.13 -9.75
N LEU A 106 -15.64 5.64 -8.79
CA LEU A 106 -15.29 6.87 -8.08
C LEU A 106 -14.40 6.50 -6.90
N GLU A 107 -13.27 7.19 -6.78
CA GLU A 107 -12.34 7.01 -5.69
C GLU A 107 -12.12 8.35 -4.98
N GLN A 108 -12.18 8.32 -3.66
CA GLN A 108 -11.78 9.42 -2.81
C GLN A 108 -10.81 8.92 -1.76
N THR A 109 -9.61 9.50 -1.74
CA THR A 109 -8.57 9.16 -0.77
C THR A 109 -8.54 10.19 0.35
N PHE A 110 -8.44 9.70 1.57
CA PHE A 110 -8.27 10.50 2.79
C PHE A 110 -6.95 10.11 3.44
N ASN A 111 -6.14 11.10 3.79
CA ASN A 111 -4.98 10.88 4.62
C ASN A 111 -5.38 11.00 6.09
N LEU A 112 -5.01 10.02 6.89
CA LEU A 112 -5.27 10.00 8.33
C LEU A 112 -3.96 10.05 9.09
N ASP A 113 -3.89 10.94 10.08
CA ASP A 113 -2.79 10.93 11.03
C ASP A 113 -2.82 9.65 11.88
N VAL A 114 -1.64 9.13 12.22
CA VAL A 114 -1.50 7.94 13.07
C VAL A 114 -2.25 8.11 14.40
N SER A 115 -2.23 9.32 14.96
CA SER A 115 -2.96 9.66 16.20
C SER A 115 -4.48 9.53 16.10
N SER A 116 -5.04 9.55 14.89
CA SER A 116 -6.48 9.40 14.66
C SER A 116 -6.94 7.93 14.62
N LEU A 117 -6.02 6.98 14.59
CA LEU A 117 -6.35 5.57 14.58
C LEU A 117 -6.69 5.08 15.98
N LYS A 118 -7.73 4.25 16.10
CA LYS A 118 -8.11 3.61 17.37
C LYS A 118 -6.98 2.71 17.91
N ASP A 119 -6.33 1.98 17.02
CA ASP A 119 -5.13 1.21 17.32
C ASP A 119 -3.97 1.70 16.45
N GLN A 120 -3.13 2.55 17.03
CA GLN A 120 -2.00 3.16 16.34
C GLN A 120 -0.91 2.13 15.99
N SER A 121 -0.88 0.97 16.64
CA SER A 121 0.11 -0.07 16.36
C SER A 121 -0.08 -0.72 14.98
N THR A 122 -1.28 -0.62 14.41
CA THR A 122 -1.62 -1.12 13.07
C THR A 122 -1.26 -0.16 11.94
N ALA A 123 -0.88 1.09 12.29
CA ALA A 123 -0.45 2.05 11.28
C ALA A 123 0.79 1.54 10.54
N PRO A 124 0.84 1.62 9.22
CA PRO A 124 2.00 1.19 8.43
C PRO A 124 3.33 1.79 8.91
N LEU A 125 3.31 3.07 9.31
CA LEU A 125 4.47 3.72 9.91
C LEU A 125 4.97 2.96 11.16
N ARG A 126 4.09 2.64 12.09
CA ARG A 126 4.46 1.94 13.34
C ARG A 126 4.90 0.49 13.09
N VAL A 127 4.27 -0.17 12.13
CA VAL A 127 4.69 -1.51 11.69
C VAL A 127 6.12 -1.49 11.15
N LEU A 128 6.45 -0.52 10.28
CA LEU A 128 7.79 -0.38 9.72
C LEU A 128 8.84 0.05 10.77
N GLU A 129 8.51 1.01 11.63
CA GLU A 129 9.40 1.44 12.72
C GLU A 129 9.74 0.26 13.65
N LYS A 130 8.75 -0.57 13.98
CA LYS A 130 8.94 -1.78 14.78
C LYS A 130 9.81 -2.80 14.07
N TYR A 131 9.55 -3.02 12.77
CA TYR A 131 10.28 -4.02 11.97
C TYR A 131 11.75 -3.65 11.80
N PHE A 132 12.02 -2.39 11.43
CA PHE A 132 13.39 -1.91 11.20
C PHE A 132 14.09 -1.36 12.46
N CYS A 133 13.43 -1.39 13.62
CA CYS A 133 13.94 -0.85 14.89
C CYS A 133 14.46 0.59 14.74
N LYS A 134 13.73 1.45 14.02
CA LYS A 134 14.18 2.80 13.66
C LYS A 134 12.99 3.75 13.54
N VAL A 135 13.16 5.00 14.00
CA VAL A 135 12.22 6.10 13.72
C VAL A 135 12.35 6.48 12.24
N LEU A 136 11.23 6.60 11.52
CA LEU A 136 11.20 6.79 10.07
C LEU A 136 10.71 8.18 9.63
N VAL A 137 10.12 8.94 10.54
CA VAL A 137 9.68 10.33 10.36
C VAL A 137 9.95 11.15 11.61
#